data_086ac23f12d19e97ca566b7e3747d6c8
#
_entry.id   086ac23f12d19e97ca566b7e3747d6c8
#
_cell.length_a   1.000
_cell.length_b   1.000
_cell.length_c   1.000
_cell.angle_alpha   90.00
_cell.angle_beta   90.00
_cell.angle_gamma   90.00
#
_symmetry.space_group_name_H-M   'P 1'
#
loop_
_entity.id
_entity.type
_entity.pdbx_description
1 polymer ?
#
loop_
_entity_poly.entity_id
_entity_poly.type
_entity_poly.pdbx_seq_one_letter_code
_entity_poly.pdbx_strand_id
1 'polypeptide(L)'
;YDGYQFGKAEVYCPWDVINYVDTLRADPLAEPKNYWSNTSSNEAVKRFIRESDKVTLRREIERLVAGEVIEKEIHQELTYKEMYDSIDNLWSVLFTTGYLTQRGRAAGDTFQLVIPNMEIRKIFTDQIMDFFKENVPKNGVLLNTFCEALRNGETETIEKCLCDYLRRAISIRDTFVRKKMKENFYHGILLGILGYEESWSVSSNKESGDGYSDIVIETDDGEMGIILELKYAQDGDLETACQSALEQIGGNNYICLLYTSPSPRDG
;
A
#
# COMPACT_ATOMS: atom_id res chain seq x y z
N TYR A 1 -15.21 -7.01 1.79
CA TYR A 1 -16.30 -6.26 2.49
C TYR A 1 -16.59 -6.77 3.91
N ASP A 2 -15.93 -7.83 4.35
CA ASP A 2 -16.01 -8.40 5.70
C ASP A 2 -15.01 -7.73 6.66
N GLY A 3 -14.82 -8.36 7.84
CA GLY A 3 -13.76 -8.01 8.78
C GLY A 3 -14.13 -6.98 9.83
N TYR A 4 -15.31 -6.39 9.79
CA TYR A 4 -15.81 -5.55 10.88
C TYR A 4 -16.27 -6.38 12.07
N GLN A 5 -15.90 -5.98 13.26
CA GLN A 5 -16.27 -6.69 14.48
C GLN A 5 -17.08 -5.80 15.43
N PHE A 6 -18.30 -6.23 15.74
CA PHE A 6 -19.19 -5.63 16.73
C PHE A 6 -19.40 -6.59 17.91
N GLY A 7 -18.71 -6.35 19.00
CA GLY A 7 -18.67 -7.29 20.12
C GLY A 7 -18.05 -8.63 19.70
N LYS A 8 -18.86 -9.70 19.64
CA LYS A 8 -18.46 -11.04 19.21
C LYS A 8 -18.89 -11.37 17.78
N ALA A 9 -19.64 -10.49 17.12
CA ALA A 9 -20.16 -10.72 15.78
C ALA A 9 -19.22 -10.11 14.72
N GLU A 10 -18.92 -10.89 13.69
CA GLU A 10 -18.31 -10.40 12.46
C GLU A 10 -19.39 -9.93 11.50
N VAL A 11 -19.19 -8.79 10.88
CA VAL A 11 -20.19 -8.12 10.05
C VAL A 11 -19.55 -7.62 8.76
N TYR A 12 -20.26 -7.80 7.65
CA TYR A 12 -19.92 -7.15 6.38
C TYR A 12 -20.30 -5.68 6.41
N CYS A 13 -19.59 -4.85 5.65
CA CYS A 13 -20.00 -3.48 5.41
C CYS A 13 -21.32 -3.47 4.60
N PRO A 14 -22.44 -2.99 5.15
CA PRO A 14 -23.73 -3.05 4.45
C PRO A 14 -23.72 -2.25 3.14
N TRP A 15 -23.03 -1.10 3.11
CA TRP A 15 -22.92 -0.26 1.92
C TRP A 15 -22.27 -1.01 0.76
N ASP A 16 -21.15 -1.67 1.01
CA ASP A 16 -20.41 -2.38 -0.02
C ASP A 16 -21.18 -3.58 -0.55
N VAL A 17 -21.82 -4.33 0.36
CA VAL A 17 -22.64 -5.48 0.00
C VAL A 17 -23.83 -5.05 -0.87
N ILE A 18 -24.54 -3.99 -0.51
CA ILE A 18 -25.70 -3.50 -1.27
C ILE A 18 -25.27 -3.05 -2.67
N ASN A 19 -24.20 -2.26 -2.78
CA ASN A 19 -23.71 -1.78 -4.08
C ASN A 19 -23.17 -2.92 -4.96
N TYR A 20 -22.50 -3.90 -4.36
CA TYR A 20 -22.01 -5.06 -5.11
C TYR A 20 -23.17 -5.94 -5.60
N VAL A 21 -24.16 -6.21 -4.76
CA VAL A 21 -25.36 -6.96 -5.18
C VAL A 21 -26.12 -6.25 -6.29
N ASP A 22 -26.22 -4.92 -6.23
CA ASP A 22 -26.86 -4.13 -7.31
C ASP A 22 -26.04 -4.23 -8.62
N THR A 23 -24.72 -4.19 -8.53
CA THR A 23 -23.83 -4.40 -9.68
C THR A 23 -24.03 -5.80 -10.29
N LEU A 24 -24.12 -6.85 -9.46
CA LEU A 24 -24.34 -8.23 -9.90
C LEU A 24 -25.70 -8.45 -10.58
N ARG A 25 -26.71 -7.63 -10.26
CA ARG A 25 -28.01 -7.66 -10.96
C ARG A 25 -27.89 -7.20 -12.41
N ALA A 26 -27.00 -6.26 -12.70
CA ALA A 26 -26.75 -5.75 -14.04
C ALA A 26 -25.75 -6.62 -14.82
N ASP A 27 -24.72 -7.12 -14.13
CA ASP A 27 -23.68 -8.00 -14.69
C ASP A 27 -23.34 -9.11 -13.68
N PRO A 28 -23.87 -10.34 -13.89
CA PRO A 28 -23.64 -11.48 -12.97
C PRO A 28 -22.17 -11.91 -12.85
N LEU A 29 -21.30 -11.48 -13.76
CA LEU A 29 -19.87 -11.79 -13.78
C LEU A 29 -19.01 -10.61 -13.28
N ALA A 30 -19.65 -9.54 -12.77
CA ALA A 30 -18.93 -8.38 -12.28
C ALA A 30 -18.01 -8.72 -11.10
N GLU A 31 -16.76 -8.29 -11.19
CA GLU A 31 -15.83 -8.40 -10.07
C GLU A 31 -16.12 -7.39 -8.96
N PRO A 32 -15.78 -7.72 -7.69
CA PRO A 32 -15.89 -6.78 -6.58
C PRO A 32 -15.08 -5.50 -6.82
N LYS A 33 -15.70 -4.35 -6.54
CA LYS A 33 -15.07 -3.03 -6.66
C LYS A 33 -14.94 -2.38 -5.28
N ASN A 34 -14.09 -1.35 -5.20
CA ASN A 34 -14.02 -0.51 -4.02
C ASN A 34 -15.16 0.53 -4.03
N TYR A 35 -16.21 0.28 -3.26
CA TYR A 35 -17.36 1.18 -3.14
C TYR A 35 -17.17 2.23 -2.05
N TRP A 36 -16.34 1.93 -1.04
CA TRP A 36 -16.07 2.84 0.07
C TRP A 36 -15.28 4.07 -0.34
N SER A 37 -14.31 3.93 -1.23
CA SER A 37 -13.42 5.02 -1.65
C SER A 37 -14.16 6.22 -2.26
N ASN A 38 -15.36 6.01 -2.79
CA ASN A 38 -16.18 7.04 -3.42
C ASN A 38 -17.22 7.67 -2.48
N THR A 39 -17.31 7.23 -1.22
CA THR A 39 -18.35 7.69 -0.28
C THR A 39 -17.92 8.89 0.56
N SER A 40 -16.61 9.08 0.73
CA SER A 40 -16.03 10.18 1.50
C SER A 40 -14.77 10.72 0.84
N SER A 41 -14.34 11.93 1.24
CA SER A 41 -13.08 12.51 0.78
C SER A 41 -11.85 11.81 1.35
N ASN A 42 -12.01 10.77 2.18
CA ASN A 42 -10.97 10.11 2.96
C ASN A 42 -10.13 11.10 3.81
N GLU A 43 -10.71 12.27 4.15
CA GLU A 43 -10.00 13.37 4.77
C GLU A 43 -9.41 12.98 6.14
N ALA A 44 -10.11 12.13 6.90
CA ALA A 44 -9.60 11.61 8.17
C ALA A 44 -8.29 10.83 7.98
N VAL A 45 -8.22 9.94 6.96
CA VAL A 45 -7.02 9.16 6.65
C VAL A 45 -5.93 10.06 6.08
N LYS A 46 -6.28 11.00 5.19
CA LYS A 46 -5.31 11.99 4.64
C LYS A 46 -4.67 12.80 5.74
N ARG A 47 -5.47 13.35 6.63
CA ARG A 47 -4.99 14.15 7.76
C ARG A 47 -4.13 13.31 8.70
N PHE A 48 -4.56 12.10 9.01
CA PHE A 48 -3.82 11.18 9.84
C PHE A 48 -2.42 10.88 9.27
N ILE A 49 -2.31 10.63 7.97
CA ILE A 49 -1.04 10.37 7.29
C ILE A 49 -0.17 11.64 7.25
N ARG A 50 -0.74 12.82 7.00
CA ARG A 50 0.00 14.09 6.98
C ARG A 50 0.55 14.48 8.36
N GLU A 51 -0.18 14.21 9.41
CA GLU A 51 0.24 14.45 10.78
C GLU A 51 1.23 13.39 11.31
N SER A 52 1.51 12.35 10.51
CA SER A 52 2.39 11.24 10.84
C SER A 52 3.90 11.57 10.90
N ASP A 53 4.28 12.83 11.02
CA ASP A 53 5.70 13.23 11.15
C ASP A 53 6.38 12.67 12.41
N LYS A 54 5.61 12.20 13.38
CA LYS A 54 6.14 11.52 14.55
C LYS A 54 6.49 10.07 14.20
N VAL A 55 7.74 9.68 14.46
CA VAL A 55 8.29 8.33 14.19
C VAL A 55 7.38 7.20 14.73
N THR A 56 6.78 7.41 15.90
CA THR A 56 5.88 6.44 16.54
C THR A 56 4.61 6.22 15.71
N LEU A 57 3.99 7.30 15.24
CA LEU A 57 2.75 7.23 14.47
C LEU A 57 2.96 6.56 13.11
N ARG A 58 4.06 6.87 12.42
CA ARG A 58 4.42 6.18 11.17
C ARG A 58 4.54 4.67 11.38
N ARG A 59 5.24 4.25 12.43
CA ARG A 59 5.39 2.83 12.76
C ARG A 59 4.04 2.16 13.01
N GLU A 60 3.12 2.84 13.66
CA GLU A 60 1.78 2.31 13.95
C GLU A 60 0.94 2.19 12.67
N ILE A 61 1.04 3.16 11.75
CA ILE A 61 0.41 3.07 10.42
C ILE A 61 0.97 1.90 9.62
N GLU A 62 2.29 1.74 9.60
CA GLU A 62 2.96 0.63 8.92
C GLU A 62 2.48 -0.73 9.46
N ARG A 63 2.39 -0.85 10.79
CA ARG A 63 1.87 -2.06 11.45
C ARG A 63 0.42 -2.35 11.07
N LEU A 64 -0.44 -1.34 11.03
CA LEU A 64 -1.83 -1.48 10.61
C LEU A 64 -1.95 -1.92 9.15
N VAL A 65 -1.24 -1.27 8.23
CA VAL A 65 -1.23 -1.64 6.81
C VAL A 65 -0.69 -3.06 6.62
N ALA A 66 0.27 -3.46 7.44
CA ALA A 66 0.79 -4.81 7.51
C ALA A 66 -0.21 -5.83 8.11
N GLY A 67 -1.35 -5.39 8.65
CA GLY A 67 -2.38 -6.24 9.25
C GLY A 67 -2.10 -6.62 10.70
N GLU A 68 -1.19 -5.91 11.35
CA GLU A 68 -0.93 -6.09 12.78
C GLU A 68 -1.98 -5.35 13.62
N VAL A 69 -2.09 -5.83 14.85
CA VAL A 69 -2.91 -5.21 15.89
C VAL A 69 -2.12 -4.09 16.54
N ILE A 70 -2.77 -2.94 16.75
CA ILE A 70 -2.27 -1.89 17.63
C ILE A 70 -3.25 -1.66 18.78
N GLU A 71 -2.74 -1.19 19.91
CA GLU A 71 -3.56 -0.89 21.09
C GLU A 71 -3.68 0.63 21.25
N LYS A 72 -4.92 1.11 21.31
CA LYS A 72 -5.24 2.53 21.44
C LYS A 72 -6.42 2.75 22.38
N GLU A 73 -6.32 3.79 23.18
CA GLU A 73 -7.46 4.32 23.91
C GLU A 73 -8.42 5.03 22.94
N ILE A 74 -9.70 4.72 23.02
CA ILE A 74 -10.72 5.22 22.09
C ILE A 74 -11.76 6.02 22.89
N HIS A 75 -11.88 7.28 22.52
CA HIS A 75 -12.87 8.21 23.04
C HIS A 75 -14.10 8.21 22.10
N GLN A 76 -15.16 7.51 22.48
CA GLN A 76 -16.36 7.39 21.65
C GLN A 76 -17.28 8.62 21.69
N GLU A 77 -17.12 9.49 22.69
CA GLU A 77 -17.96 10.66 22.92
C GLU A 77 -17.30 11.98 22.47
N LEU A 78 -16.44 11.93 21.45
CA LEU A 78 -15.83 13.14 20.92
C LEU A 78 -16.84 14.03 20.21
N THR A 79 -16.86 15.31 20.56
CA THR A 79 -17.58 16.31 19.78
C THR A 79 -16.89 16.57 18.46
N TYR A 80 -17.63 17.02 17.44
CA TYR A 80 -17.10 17.31 16.12
C TYR A 80 -15.89 18.28 16.14
N LYS A 81 -15.86 19.18 17.12
CA LYS A 81 -14.78 20.15 17.30
C LYS A 81 -13.50 19.50 17.85
N GLU A 82 -13.64 18.53 18.75
CA GLU A 82 -12.52 17.85 19.40
C GLU A 82 -11.90 16.75 18.53
N MET A 83 -12.62 16.28 17.51
CA MET A 83 -12.19 15.17 16.64
C MET A 83 -10.77 15.34 16.10
N TYR A 84 -10.33 16.56 15.90
CA TYR A 84 -9.07 16.88 15.24
C TYR A 84 -8.06 17.64 16.11
N ASP A 85 -8.30 17.72 17.40
CA ASP A 85 -7.44 18.49 18.31
C ASP A 85 -6.18 17.73 18.73
N SER A 86 -6.18 16.41 18.60
CA SER A 86 -5.03 15.56 18.90
C SER A 86 -4.94 14.32 18.02
N ILE A 87 -3.74 13.73 17.96
CA ILE A 87 -3.53 12.45 17.26
C ILE A 87 -4.32 11.32 17.92
N ASP A 88 -4.46 11.33 19.24
CA ASP A 88 -5.22 10.31 19.96
C ASP A 88 -6.71 10.38 19.60
N ASN A 89 -7.23 11.57 19.38
CA ASN A 89 -8.59 11.76 18.88
C ASN A 89 -8.75 11.26 17.44
N LEU A 90 -7.73 11.38 16.59
CA LEU A 90 -7.77 10.83 15.23
C LEU A 90 -7.91 9.31 15.20
N TRP A 91 -7.32 8.59 16.15
CA TRP A 91 -7.55 7.14 16.29
C TRP A 91 -9.02 6.84 16.56
N SER A 92 -9.65 7.64 17.42
CA SER A 92 -11.09 7.52 17.73
C SER A 92 -11.95 7.84 16.52
N VAL A 93 -11.57 8.84 15.71
CA VAL A 93 -12.24 9.17 14.44
C VAL A 93 -12.14 8.01 13.46
N LEU A 94 -10.94 7.45 13.24
CA LEU A 94 -10.75 6.33 12.33
C LEU A 94 -11.54 5.09 12.75
N PHE A 95 -11.67 4.85 14.06
CA PHE A 95 -12.47 3.75 14.59
C PHE A 95 -13.97 4.00 14.41
N THR A 96 -14.49 5.17 14.80
CA THR A 96 -15.92 5.49 14.75
C THR A 96 -16.43 5.66 13.32
N THR A 97 -15.58 6.05 12.39
CA THR A 97 -15.91 6.19 10.96
C THR A 97 -15.70 4.90 10.16
N GLY A 98 -15.23 3.82 10.78
CA GLY A 98 -15.11 2.51 10.14
C GLY A 98 -13.83 2.27 9.34
N TYR A 99 -12.83 3.17 9.41
CA TYR A 99 -11.50 2.88 8.85
C TYR A 99 -10.70 1.88 9.70
N LEU A 100 -11.04 1.76 10.98
CA LEU A 100 -10.50 0.75 11.87
C LEU A 100 -11.64 -0.04 12.51
N THR A 101 -11.34 -1.27 12.92
CA THR A 101 -12.24 -2.12 13.70
C THR A 101 -11.51 -2.73 14.88
N GLN A 102 -12.25 -3.21 15.86
CA GLN A 102 -11.67 -3.89 17.02
C GLN A 102 -11.46 -5.39 16.76
N ARG A 103 -10.41 -5.94 17.36
CA ARG A 103 -10.21 -7.40 17.54
C ARG A 103 -10.36 -7.84 18.99
N GLY A 104 -10.59 -6.89 19.89
CA GLY A 104 -10.76 -7.10 21.32
C GLY A 104 -10.54 -5.83 22.12
N ARG A 105 -10.61 -5.96 23.44
CA ARG A 105 -10.24 -4.92 24.40
C ARG A 105 -9.04 -5.41 25.20
N ALA A 106 -8.05 -4.56 25.41
CA ALA A 106 -6.91 -4.86 26.27
C ALA A 106 -7.28 -4.57 27.75
N ALA A 107 -7.72 -3.34 28.06
CA ALA A 107 -8.20 -2.93 29.38
C ALA A 107 -8.99 -1.62 29.26
N GLY A 108 -10.07 -1.45 30.02
CA GLY A 108 -10.86 -0.22 30.04
C GLY A 108 -11.32 0.18 28.62
N ASP A 109 -10.96 1.40 28.22
CA ASP A 109 -11.27 1.96 26.90
C ASP A 109 -10.14 1.75 25.86
N THR A 110 -9.16 0.90 26.17
CA THR A 110 -8.11 0.52 25.25
C THR A 110 -8.56 -0.64 24.39
N PHE A 111 -8.64 -0.39 23.08
CA PHE A 111 -9.06 -1.35 22.06
C PHE A 111 -7.85 -1.88 21.28
N GLN A 112 -7.94 -3.13 20.89
CA GLN A 112 -7.06 -3.75 19.90
C GLN A 112 -7.60 -3.47 18.52
N LEU A 113 -6.96 -2.57 17.79
CA LEU A 113 -7.42 -2.06 16.51
C LEU A 113 -6.69 -2.70 15.34
N VAL A 114 -7.41 -2.92 14.25
CA VAL A 114 -6.90 -3.39 12.96
C VAL A 114 -7.64 -2.69 11.82
N ILE A 115 -7.06 -2.72 10.62
CA ILE A 115 -7.77 -2.40 9.38
C ILE A 115 -8.73 -3.56 9.07
N PRO A 116 -10.03 -3.30 8.84
CA PRO A 116 -11.05 -4.35 8.74
C PRO A 116 -10.85 -5.28 7.54
N ASN A 117 -10.56 -4.73 6.36
CA ASN A 117 -10.53 -5.49 5.12
C ASN A 117 -9.57 -4.91 4.07
N MET A 118 -9.51 -5.56 2.91
CA MET A 118 -8.63 -5.18 1.81
C MET A 118 -9.00 -3.84 1.19
N GLU A 119 -10.27 -3.48 1.16
CA GLU A 119 -10.77 -2.23 0.61
C GLU A 119 -10.26 -1.04 1.41
N ILE A 120 -10.43 -1.08 2.73
CA ILE A 120 -9.93 -0.04 3.63
C ILE A 120 -8.39 0.00 3.63
N ARG A 121 -7.74 -1.17 3.57
CA ARG A 121 -6.29 -1.24 3.46
C ARG A 121 -5.78 -0.52 2.20
N LYS A 122 -6.47 -0.71 1.08
CA LYS A 122 -6.16 -0.02 -0.16
C LYS A 122 -6.26 1.50 0.00
N ILE A 123 -7.29 2.01 0.70
CA ILE A 123 -7.43 3.45 0.97
C ILE A 123 -6.20 3.98 1.74
N PHE A 124 -5.78 3.30 2.81
CA PHE A 124 -4.57 3.70 3.55
C PHE A 124 -3.34 3.70 2.65
N THR A 125 -3.15 2.64 1.86
CA THR A 125 -2.01 2.52 0.95
C THR A 125 -2.02 3.62 -0.11
N ASP A 126 -3.16 3.87 -0.75
CA ASP A 126 -3.31 4.92 -1.77
C ASP A 126 -3.02 6.32 -1.18
N GLN A 127 -3.51 6.61 0.04
CA GLN A 127 -3.25 7.89 0.71
C GLN A 127 -1.77 8.06 1.13
N ILE A 128 -1.12 6.97 1.58
CA ILE A 128 0.32 6.97 1.84
C ILE A 128 1.07 7.26 0.54
N MET A 129 0.67 6.63 -0.56
CA MET A 129 1.28 6.83 -1.88
C MET A 129 1.09 8.27 -2.37
N ASP A 130 -0.11 8.83 -2.22
CA ASP A 130 -0.38 10.23 -2.59
C ASP A 130 0.46 11.20 -1.77
N PHE A 131 0.60 10.96 -0.48
CA PHE A 131 1.49 11.74 0.38
C PHE A 131 2.95 11.67 -0.09
N PHE A 132 3.42 10.49 -0.50
CA PHE A 132 4.77 10.34 -1.07
C PHE A 132 4.91 11.08 -2.38
N LYS A 133 3.95 10.97 -3.30
CA LYS A 133 3.95 11.69 -4.58
C LYS A 133 3.98 13.22 -4.37
N GLU A 134 3.20 13.75 -3.43
CA GLU A 134 3.21 15.18 -3.09
C GLU A 134 4.58 15.66 -2.55
N ASN A 135 5.35 14.78 -1.92
CA ASN A 135 6.65 15.11 -1.33
C ASN A 135 7.85 14.74 -2.22
N VAL A 136 7.67 13.92 -3.25
CA VAL A 136 8.70 13.55 -4.23
C VAL A 136 9.23 14.76 -5.03
N PRO A 137 8.43 15.74 -5.49
CA PRO A 137 8.94 16.88 -6.24
C PRO A 137 10.03 17.67 -5.52
N LYS A 138 10.05 17.63 -4.20
CA LYS A 138 11.13 18.22 -3.40
C LYS A 138 12.49 17.51 -3.56
N ASN A 139 12.49 16.32 -4.16
CA ASN A 139 13.65 15.48 -4.38
C ASN A 139 13.78 15.02 -5.85
N GLY A 140 13.33 15.80 -6.82
CA GLY A 140 13.32 15.45 -8.25
C GLY A 140 14.66 14.94 -8.78
N VAL A 141 15.79 15.50 -8.29
CA VAL A 141 17.13 15.03 -8.65
C VAL A 141 17.36 13.57 -8.20
N LEU A 142 16.92 13.21 -6.98
CA LEU A 142 17.10 11.84 -6.46
C LEU A 142 16.26 10.83 -7.25
N LEU A 143 15.06 11.22 -7.64
CA LEU A 143 14.17 10.37 -8.43
C LEU A 143 14.72 10.16 -9.84
N ASN A 144 15.12 11.24 -10.52
CA ASN A 144 15.73 11.13 -11.86
C ASN A 144 16.96 10.23 -11.84
N THR A 145 17.85 10.43 -10.84
CA THR A 145 19.03 9.58 -10.66
C THR A 145 18.65 8.11 -10.44
N PHE A 146 17.58 7.84 -9.68
CA PHE A 146 17.07 6.48 -9.45
C PHE A 146 16.54 5.84 -10.73
N CYS A 147 15.75 6.58 -11.51
CA CYS A 147 15.21 6.10 -12.79
C CYS A 147 16.31 5.88 -13.83
N GLU A 148 17.29 6.79 -13.93
CA GLU A 148 18.46 6.60 -14.79
C GLU A 148 19.30 5.37 -14.38
N ALA A 149 19.52 5.18 -13.09
CA ALA A 149 20.24 4.03 -12.58
C ALA A 149 19.49 2.72 -12.87
N LEU A 150 18.15 2.70 -12.81
CA LEU A 150 17.35 1.53 -13.23
C LEU A 150 17.51 1.25 -14.72
N ARG A 151 17.47 2.27 -15.56
CA ARG A 151 17.70 2.12 -17.02
C ARG A 151 19.09 1.52 -17.32
N ASN A 152 20.10 1.95 -16.58
CA ASN A 152 21.48 1.56 -16.82
C ASN A 152 21.90 0.27 -16.08
N GLY A 153 21.06 -0.26 -15.18
CA GLY A 153 21.38 -1.40 -14.34
C GLY A 153 22.44 -1.10 -13.28
N GLU A 154 22.53 0.16 -12.82
CA GLU A 154 23.53 0.63 -11.84
C GLU A 154 23.11 0.28 -10.41
N THR A 155 23.34 -0.96 -9.98
CA THR A 155 22.82 -1.52 -8.72
C THR A 155 23.22 -0.73 -7.48
N GLU A 156 24.45 -0.23 -7.39
CA GLU A 156 24.93 0.58 -6.26
C GLU A 156 24.19 1.92 -6.16
N THR A 157 23.92 2.55 -7.31
CA THR A 157 23.18 3.83 -7.38
C THR A 157 21.71 3.59 -7.02
N ILE A 158 21.11 2.50 -7.52
CA ILE A 158 19.73 2.09 -7.18
C ILE A 158 19.59 1.90 -5.67
N GLU A 159 20.47 1.11 -5.05
CA GLU A 159 20.47 0.85 -3.61
C GLU A 159 20.58 2.15 -2.81
N LYS A 160 21.57 2.98 -3.14
CA LYS A 160 21.80 4.26 -2.45
C LYS A 160 20.59 5.18 -2.54
N CYS A 161 20.05 5.39 -3.74
CA CYS A 161 18.90 6.26 -3.96
C CYS A 161 17.65 5.75 -3.24
N LEU A 162 17.37 4.45 -3.32
CA LEU A 162 16.24 3.84 -2.63
C LEU A 162 16.39 3.91 -1.11
N CYS A 163 17.56 3.59 -0.57
CA CYS A 163 17.84 3.71 0.86
C CYS A 163 17.73 5.16 1.37
N ASP A 164 18.24 6.13 0.63
CA ASP A 164 18.13 7.54 0.99
C ASP A 164 16.68 8.03 0.93
N TYR A 165 15.91 7.58 -0.06
CA TYR A 165 14.50 7.86 -0.15
C TYR A 165 13.72 7.26 1.03
N LEU A 166 13.93 5.97 1.32
CA LEU A 166 13.28 5.27 2.43
C LEU A 166 13.62 5.89 3.78
N ARG A 167 14.89 6.28 4.01
CA ARG A 167 15.29 6.97 5.25
C ARG A 167 14.59 8.31 5.46
N ARG A 168 14.32 9.04 4.38
CA ARG A 168 13.65 10.35 4.43
C ARG A 168 12.15 10.22 4.53
N ALA A 169 11.59 9.24 3.81
CA ALA A 169 10.16 9.03 3.71
C ALA A 169 9.61 8.12 4.84
N ILE A 170 10.40 7.14 5.27
CA ILE A 170 9.94 6.09 6.18
C ILE A 170 11.01 5.86 7.25
N SER A 171 10.65 6.05 8.51
CA SER A 171 11.50 5.67 9.64
C SER A 171 11.31 4.18 9.96
N ILE A 172 11.82 3.31 9.06
CA ILE A 172 11.71 1.86 9.26
C ILE A 172 12.87 1.40 10.14
N ARG A 173 12.58 1.08 11.38
CA ARG A 173 13.40 0.22 12.22
C ARG A 173 12.53 -0.93 12.70
N ASP A 174 12.92 -2.16 12.30
CA ASP A 174 12.50 -3.45 12.84
C ASP A 174 11.01 -3.59 13.21
N THR A 175 10.20 -3.99 12.24
CA THR A 175 8.86 -4.47 12.51
C THR A 175 8.83 -5.99 12.32
N PHE A 176 8.33 -6.72 13.35
CA PHE A 176 8.01 -8.15 13.30
C PHE A 176 6.78 -8.44 12.43
N VAL A 177 6.76 -7.88 11.22
CA VAL A 177 5.66 -8.04 10.27
C VAL A 177 5.85 -9.32 9.48
N ARG A 178 4.76 -10.01 9.12
CA ARG A 178 4.81 -11.18 8.25
C ARG A 178 5.47 -10.83 6.91
N LYS A 179 6.40 -11.69 6.46
CA LYS A 179 7.22 -11.52 5.24
C LYS A 179 6.44 -10.95 4.04
N LYS A 180 5.33 -11.56 3.67
CA LYS A 180 4.49 -11.17 2.53
C LYS A 180 3.90 -9.77 2.63
N MET A 181 3.63 -9.28 3.83
CA MET A 181 3.07 -7.95 4.04
C MET A 181 4.13 -6.86 3.90
N LYS A 182 5.39 -7.16 4.24
CA LYS A 182 6.51 -6.24 3.99
C LYS A 182 6.75 -6.11 2.47
N GLU A 183 6.75 -7.20 1.73
CA GLU A 183 6.88 -7.20 0.28
C GLU A 183 5.80 -6.33 -0.38
N ASN A 184 4.54 -6.50 -0.01
CA ASN A 184 3.42 -5.69 -0.52
C ASN A 184 3.54 -4.19 -0.20
N PHE A 185 4.05 -3.86 0.97
CA PHE A 185 4.26 -2.47 1.37
C PHE A 185 5.34 -1.79 0.53
N TYR A 186 6.50 -2.42 0.38
CA TYR A 186 7.58 -1.89 -0.46
C TYR A 186 7.22 -1.88 -1.94
N HIS A 187 6.46 -2.87 -2.40
CA HIS A 187 5.92 -2.91 -3.74
C HIS A 187 5.03 -1.69 -4.02
N GLY A 188 4.11 -1.36 -3.12
CA GLY A 188 3.28 -0.16 -3.24
C GLY A 188 4.09 1.15 -3.28
N ILE A 189 5.13 1.26 -2.46
CA ILE A 189 6.04 2.42 -2.46
C ILE A 189 6.75 2.55 -3.81
N LEU A 190 7.32 1.46 -4.33
CA LEU A 190 8.01 1.47 -5.61
C LEU A 190 7.08 1.82 -6.77
N LEU A 191 5.86 1.26 -6.82
CA LEU A 191 4.87 1.65 -7.82
C LEU A 191 4.61 3.17 -7.81
N GLY A 192 4.50 3.78 -6.64
CA GLY A 192 4.29 5.21 -6.54
C GLY A 192 5.50 6.03 -6.99
N ILE A 193 6.71 5.60 -6.64
CA ILE A 193 7.94 6.26 -7.06
C ILE A 193 8.11 6.16 -8.59
N LEU A 194 7.95 4.96 -9.14
CA LEU A 194 8.15 4.68 -10.56
C LEU A 194 7.07 5.30 -11.44
N GLY A 195 5.82 5.34 -10.96
CA GLY A 195 4.71 5.99 -11.68
C GLY A 195 4.82 7.51 -11.77
N TYR A 196 5.86 8.13 -11.20
CA TYR A 196 6.17 9.53 -11.36
C TYR A 196 6.96 9.83 -12.64
N GLU A 197 7.65 8.84 -13.20
CA GLU A 197 8.36 8.98 -14.46
C GLU A 197 7.36 8.90 -15.62
N GLU A 198 7.04 10.06 -16.21
CA GLU A 198 6.00 10.20 -17.23
C GLU A 198 6.27 9.40 -18.51
N SER A 199 7.53 9.11 -18.79
CA SER A 199 7.98 8.33 -19.95
C SER A 199 7.92 6.82 -19.73
N TRP A 200 7.34 6.36 -18.61
CA TRP A 200 7.24 4.95 -18.26
C TRP A 200 5.81 4.49 -18.07
N SER A 201 5.45 3.41 -18.71
CA SER A 201 4.25 2.64 -18.38
C SER A 201 4.59 1.66 -17.27
N VAL A 202 4.08 1.92 -16.07
CA VAL A 202 4.35 1.10 -14.88
C VAL A 202 3.11 0.30 -14.52
N SER A 203 3.23 -1.01 -14.56
CA SER A 203 2.14 -1.94 -14.21
C SER A 203 2.56 -2.92 -13.11
N SER A 204 1.59 -3.42 -12.38
CA SER A 204 1.78 -4.45 -11.37
C SER A 204 1.01 -5.69 -11.78
N ASN A 205 1.71 -6.83 -11.88
CA ASN A 205 1.06 -8.10 -12.13
C ASN A 205 0.36 -8.60 -10.86
N LYS A 206 -0.92 -8.89 -11.01
CA LYS A 206 -1.76 -9.45 -9.97
C LYS A 206 -1.75 -10.97 -10.15
N GLU A 207 -0.88 -11.67 -9.45
CA GLU A 207 -1.06 -13.12 -9.35
C GLU A 207 -2.31 -13.46 -8.55
N SER A 208 -3.04 -14.43 -9.03
CA SER A 208 -4.27 -14.94 -8.43
C SER A 208 -4.02 -15.47 -7.01
N GLY A 209 -4.41 -14.72 -6.02
CA GLY A 209 -4.38 -15.07 -4.60
C GLY A 209 -3.45 -14.20 -3.80
N ASP A 210 -3.55 -13.50 -2.93
CA ASP A 210 -2.88 -12.91 -1.76
C ASP A 210 -1.63 -12.02 -1.91
N GLY A 211 -1.20 -11.55 -3.07
CA GLY A 211 -0.07 -10.62 -3.14
C GLY A 211 0.24 -10.05 -4.52
N TYR A 212 0.83 -8.86 -4.54
CA TYR A 212 1.49 -8.30 -5.72
C TYR A 212 2.95 -8.69 -5.63
N SER A 213 3.50 -9.30 -6.67
CA SER A 213 4.89 -9.72 -6.63
C SER A 213 5.80 -8.94 -7.57
N ASP A 214 5.32 -8.57 -8.74
CA ASP A 214 6.17 -8.02 -9.78
C ASP A 214 5.71 -6.64 -10.25
N ILE A 215 6.67 -5.77 -10.51
CA ILE A 215 6.47 -4.50 -11.19
C ILE A 215 7.07 -4.62 -12.59
N VAL A 216 6.28 -4.33 -13.59
CA VAL A 216 6.72 -4.29 -14.99
C VAL A 216 6.71 -2.83 -15.44
N ILE A 217 7.83 -2.40 -15.98
CA ILE A 217 8.04 -1.06 -16.54
C ILE A 217 8.32 -1.21 -18.02
N GLU A 218 7.60 -0.49 -18.84
CA GLU A 218 7.85 -0.35 -20.26
C GLU A 218 8.15 1.12 -20.55
N THR A 219 9.22 1.40 -21.29
CA THR A 219 9.50 2.77 -21.74
C THR A 219 8.62 3.14 -22.91
N ASP A 220 8.17 4.40 -23.00
CA ASP A 220 7.24 4.87 -24.04
C ASP A 220 7.75 4.68 -25.49
N ASP A 221 9.08 4.63 -25.66
CA ASP A 221 9.71 4.32 -26.94
C ASP A 221 9.64 2.81 -27.29
N GLY A 222 9.25 1.97 -26.33
CA GLY A 222 9.19 0.53 -26.50
C GLY A 222 10.57 -0.16 -26.64
N GLU A 223 11.65 0.54 -26.36
CA GLU A 223 13.03 0.00 -26.53
C GLU A 223 13.47 -0.81 -25.32
N MET A 224 12.87 -0.58 -24.14
CA MET A 224 13.27 -1.22 -22.89
C MET A 224 12.08 -1.65 -22.05
N GLY A 225 12.19 -2.85 -21.48
CA GLY A 225 11.33 -3.35 -20.41
C GLY A 225 12.14 -3.71 -19.18
N ILE A 226 11.67 -3.32 -17.99
CA ILE A 226 12.31 -3.63 -16.71
C ILE A 226 11.32 -4.40 -15.85
N ILE A 227 11.75 -5.51 -15.27
CA ILE A 227 10.96 -6.30 -14.32
C ILE A 227 11.62 -6.21 -12.95
N LEU A 228 10.84 -5.85 -11.94
CA LEU A 228 11.29 -5.76 -10.55
C LEU A 228 10.49 -6.75 -9.70
N GLU A 229 11.16 -7.73 -9.15
CA GLU A 229 10.63 -8.64 -8.14
C GLU A 229 11.16 -8.28 -6.77
N LEU A 230 10.27 -8.23 -5.78
CA LEU A 230 10.59 -7.86 -4.41
C LEU A 230 10.52 -9.06 -3.49
N LYS A 231 11.60 -9.34 -2.79
CA LYS A 231 11.66 -10.36 -1.75
C LYS A 231 12.19 -9.80 -0.44
N TYR A 232 11.58 -10.19 0.64
CA TYR A 232 12.05 -9.87 1.98
C TYR A 232 12.94 -11.00 2.53
N ALA A 233 14.20 -10.69 2.76
CA ALA A 233 15.15 -11.62 3.39
C ALA A 233 14.99 -11.60 4.91
N GLN A 234 14.25 -12.56 5.47
CA GLN A 234 13.89 -12.58 6.89
C GLN A 234 15.11 -12.74 7.81
N ASP A 235 16.06 -13.57 7.41
CA ASP A 235 17.25 -13.91 8.19
C ASP A 235 18.51 -13.16 7.69
N GLY A 236 18.34 -12.13 6.86
CA GLY A 236 19.41 -11.38 6.25
C GLY A 236 20.13 -12.12 5.12
N ASP A 237 19.66 -13.29 4.71
CA ASP A 237 20.19 -14.03 3.56
C ASP A 237 19.67 -13.43 2.24
N LEU A 238 20.37 -12.37 1.81
CA LEU A 238 20.05 -11.64 0.59
C LEU A 238 20.27 -12.48 -0.65
N GLU A 239 21.29 -13.34 -0.65
CA GLU A 239 21.66 -14.18 -1.79
C GLU A 239 20.52 -15.15 -2.16
N THR A 240 20.02 -15.90 -1.18
CA THR A 240 18.90 -16.83 -1.38
C THR A 240 17.61 -16.08 -1.78
N ALA A 241 17.36 -14.90 -1.21
CA ALA A 241 16.20 -14.09 -1.57
C ALA A 241 16.29 -13.58 -3.02
N CYS A 242 17.45 -13.10 -3.46
CA CYS A 242 17.70 -12.67 -4.83
C CYS A 242 17.55 -13.83 -5.82
N GLN A 243 18.13 -14.99 -5.50
CA GLN A 243 18.01 -16.19 -6.36
C GLN A 243 16.53 -16.58 -6.53
N SER A 244 15.77 -16.59 -5.45
CA SER A 244 14.32 -16.88 -5.47
C SER A 244 13.54 -15.87 -6.31
N ALA A 245 13.91 -14.59 -6.27
CA ALA A 245 13.30 -13.55 -7.10
C ALA A 245 13.56 -13.79 -8.59
N LEU A 246 14.81 -14.09 -8.95
CA LEU A 246 15.21 -14.38 -10.33
C LEU A 246 14.52 -15.64 -10.88
N GLU A 247 14.40 -16.69 -10.08
CA GLU A 247 13.69 -17.91 -10.46
C GLU A 247 12.20 -17.64 -10.72
N GLN A 248 11.59 -16.78 -9.93
CA GLN A 248 10.18 -16.36 -10.11
C GLN A 248 10.02 -15.57 -11.41
N ILE A 249 10.87 -14.57 -11.68
CA ILE A 249 10.87 -13.82 -12.95
C ILE A 249 11.02 -14.77 -14.15
N GLY A 250 11.95 -15.72 -14.08
CA GLY A 250 12.18 -16.70 -15.15
C GLY A 250 11.05 -17.70 -15.33
N GLY A 251 10.42 -18.12 -14.23
CA GLY A 251 9.33 -19.12 -14.24
C GLY A 251 8.00 -18.59 -14.80
N ASN A 252 7.73 -17.31 -14.62
CA ASN A 252 6.44 -16.69 -15.01
C ASN A 252 6.40 -16.18 -16.45
N ASN A 253 7.43 -16.41 -17.26
CA ASN A 253 7.52 -16.02 -18.68
C ASN A 253 7.24 -14.52 -18.95
N TYR A 254 7.56 -13.63 -18.02
CA TYR A 254 7.34 -12.18 -18.17
C TYR A 254 8.01 -11.58 -19.40
N ILE A 255 9.11 -12.20 -19.85
CA ILE A 255 9.79 -11.83 -21.11
C ILE A 255 8.80 -11.91 -22.28
N CYS A 256 7.87 -12.88 -22.30
CA CYS A 256 6.85 -12.98 -23.33
C CYS A 256 5.83 -11.86 -23.27
N LEU A 257 5.51 -11.33 -22.09
CA LEU A 257 4.56 -10.20 -21.94
C LEU A 257 5.13 -8.91 -22.53
N LEU A 258 6.42 -8.64 -22.36
CA LEU A 258 7.10 -7.49 -22.94
C LEU A 258 7.14 -7.52 -24.47
N TYR A 259 7.19 -8.72 -25.08
CA TYR A 259 7.21 -8.89 -26.54
C TYR A 259 5.83 -8.98 -27.18
N THR A 260 4.75 -9.16 -26.40
CA THR A 260 3.39 -9.34 -26.92
C THR A 260 2.51 -8.11 -26.74
N SER A 261 2.97 -7.07 -26.06
CA SER A 261 2.27 -5.79 -26.00
C SER A 261 2.21 -5.18 -27.39
N PRO A 262 1.00 -4.89 -27.96
CA PRO A 262 0.91 -4.25 -29.27
C PRO A 262 1.58 -2.88 -29.21
N SER A 263 2.48 -2.63 -30.16
CA SER A 263 3.13 -1.34 -30.29
C SER A 263 2.08 -0.22 -30.41
N PRO A 264 2.22 0.91 -29.70
CA PRO A 264 1.30 2.05 -29.81
C PRO A 264 1.16 2.64 -31.21
N ARG A 265 1.91 2.13 -32.20
CA ARG A 265 1.91 2.62 -33.59
C ARG A 265 0.95 1.89 -34.54
N ASP A 266 0.23 0.87 -34.05
CA ASP A 266 -0.68 0.07 -34.90
C ASP A 266 -2.18 0.44 -34.67
N GLY A 267 -2.48 1.66 -34.20
CA GLY A 267 -3.82 2.22 -34.05
C GLY A 267 -4.02 3.50 -34.82
#